data_e006a87224b204792a6170543c91b442
#
_entry.id   e006a87224b204792a6170543c91b442
#
_cell.length_a   1.000
_cell.length_b   1.000
_cell.length_c   1.000
_cell.angle_alpha   90.00
_cell.angle_beta   90.00
_cell.angle_gamma   90.00
#
_symmetry.space_group_name_H-M   'P 1'
#
loop_
_entity.id
_entity.type
_entity.pdbx_description
1 polymer ?
#
loop_
_entity_poly.entity_id
_entity_poly.type
_entity_poly.pdbx_seq_one_letter_code
_entity_poly.pdbx_strand_id
1 'polypeptide(L)'
;MPLPSGPSSAPAGAETGAAARPLRVAVVIPCYRCKDQVLRVLQCLGPEVWRVFVVDDACPEGTGAWVRTHAHDARVEVVEHPSNQGVGAAVITGYGAALRAGADIVVKIDGDGQMDPTLIPRFIEPIAQGRADYTKGNRFFTLRSLKGMPRMRLLGNAGLSFLAKLSTGYWSLFDVTNGYTAIHARLLPYMELDKVSRRYFFETDMLFRLGTLRAAVLDVPMEAVYADERSNLRIWRVLPEFAWKNVVNLGKRIVYNYFLRDLSVASIELLAGSVLLMFGVVFGLSTWSAALATGVPTPLGTIMLAAMPTLVGLQMLLAFIGHDVAQQPKSPVHPLLPAAPGPTDSKP
;
A
#
# COMPACT_ATOMS: atom_id res chain seq x y z
N MET A 1 13.84 59.27 37.79
CA MET A 1 12.80 59.45 36.76
C MET A 1 12.42 58.06 36.26
N PRO A 2 11.28 57.49 36.60
CA PRO A 2 10.84 56.19 36.10
C PRO A 2 10.07 56.39 34.78
N LEU A 3 10.32 55.48 33.84
CA LEU A 3 9.65 55.40 32.52
C LEU A 3 8.22 54.83 32.69
N PRO A 4 7.25 55.25 31.86
CA PRO A 4 5.86 54.81 31.99
C PRO A 4 5.65 53.38 31.44
N SER A 5 4.89 52.60 32.18
CA SER A 5 4.38 51.30 31.81
C SER A 5 3.39 51.40 30.64
N GLY A 6 3.72 50.76 29.52
CA GLY A 6 2.81 50.57 28.38
C GLY A 6 1.71 49.55 28.67
N PRO A 7 0.56 49.63 28.01
CA PRO A 7 -0.56 48.72 28.28
C PRO A 7 -0.32 47.31 27.81
N SER A 8 -0.55 46.34 28.71
CA SER A 8 -0.61 44.90 28.45
C SER A 8 -1.76 44.62 27.47
N SER A 9 -1.42 44.26 26.24
CA SER A 9 -2.39 43.67 25.33
C SER A 9 -2.62 42.20 25.70
N ALA A 10 -3.77 41.90 26.27
CA ALA A 10 -4.25 40.53 26.42
C ALA A 10 -4.34 39.85 25.05
N PRO A 11 -3.99 38.57 24.94
CA PRO A 11 -4.19 37.84 23.66
C PRO A 11 -5.69 37.69 23.40
N ALA A 12 -6.11 38.18 22.25
CA ALA A 12 -7.45 38.04 21.71
C ALA A 12 -7.87 36.57 21.65
N GLY A 13 -9.14 36.38 21.97
CA GLY A 13 -9.86 35.16 22.18
C GLY A 13 -9.46 33.97 21.34
N ALA A 14 -9.32 32.84 22.03
CA ALA A 14 -9.43 31.52 21.43
C ALA A 14 -10.79 31.44 20.70
N GLU A 15 -10.74 31.36 19.40
CA GLU A 15 -11.90 30.98 18.58
C GLU A 15 -12.45 29.68 19.15
N THR A 16 -13.64 29.75 19.71
CA THR A 16 -14.44 28.59 20.12
C THR A 16 -14.54 27.65 18.95
N GLY A 17 -13.80 26.51 19.03
CA GLY A 17 -13.77 25.48 18.00
C GLY A 17 -15.19 25.06 17.65
N ALA A 18 -15.58 25.29 16.41
CA ALA A 18 -16.75 24.65 15.84
C ALA A 18 -16.61 23.14 16.11
N ALA A 19 -17.58 22.53 16.79
CA ALA A 19 -17.58 21.12 17.13
C ALA A 19 -17.33 20.34 15.85
N ALA A 20 -16.14 19.72 15.75
CA ALA A 20 -15.75 18.95 14.58
C ALA A 20 -16.83 17.89 14.34
N ARG A 21 -17.43 17.89 13.14
CA ARG A 21 -18.44 16.88 12.80
C ARG A 21 -17.85 15.48 12.98
N PRO A 22 -18.64 14.49 13.40
CA PRO A 22 -18.15 13.13 13.52
C PRO A 22 -17.65 12.63 12.17
N LEU A 23 -16.52 11.91 12.17
CA LEU A 23 -15.94 11.33 10.97
C LEU A 23 -16.89 10.31 10.35
N ARG A 24 -17.10 10.40 9.05
CA ARG A 24 -17.93 9.47 8.28
C ARG A 24 -17.07 8.32 7.79
N VAL A 25 -17.14 7.18 8.47
CA VAL A 25 -16.42 5.95 8.11
C VAL A 25 -17.29 5.10 7.21
N ALA A 26 -16.87 4.85 5.98
CA ALA A 26 -17.50 3.92 5.07
C ALA A 26 -16.74 2.59 5.06
N VAL A 27 -17.46 1.47 4.92
CA VAL A 27 -16.89 0.14 4.72
C VAL A 27 -17.20 -0.32 3.30
N VAL A 28 -16.20 -0.84 2.58
CA VAL A 28 -16.32 -1.45 1.27
C VAL A 28 -16.07 -2.95 1.39
N ILE A 29 -17.03 -3.76 0.96
CA ILE A 29 -16.98 -5.22 1.01
C ILE A 29 -17.11 -5.77 -0.41
N PRO A 30 -15.99 -6.11 -1.08
CA PRO A 30 -16.05 -6.82 -2.35
C PRO A 30 -16.56 -8.24 -2.14
N CYS A 31 -17.54 -8.67 -2.92
CA CYS A 31 -18.20 -9.96 -2.77
C CYS A 31 -18.13 -10.79 -4.05
N TYR A 32 -17.66 -12.03 -3.91
CA TYR A 32 -17.72 -13.06 -4.93
C TYR A 32 -17.70 -14.44 -4.28
N ARG A 33 -18.80 -15.20 -4.37
CA ARG A 33 -18.97 -16.53 -3.73
C ARG A 33 -18.77 -16.50 -2.20
N CYS A 34 -19.35 -15.51 -1.53
CA CYS A 34 -19.27 -15.36 -0.07
C CYS A 34 -20.64 -15.12 0.58
N LYS A 35 -21.71 -15.70 -0.02
CA LYS A 35 -23.10 -15.46 0.34
C LYS A 35 -23.40 -15.69 1.83
N ASP A 36 -22.89 -16.79 2.39
CA ASP A 36 -23.16 -17.15 3.79
C ASP A 36 -22.31 -16.38 4.79
N GLN A 37 -21.12 -15.96 4.35
CA GLN A 37 -20.14 -15.28 5.20
C GLN A 37 -20.44 -13.78 5.31
N VAL A 38 -20.84 -13.14 4.21
CA VAL A 38 -21.01 -11.67 4.15
C VAL A 38 -22.04 -11.16 5.17
N LEU A 39 -23.13 -11.90 5.41
CA LEU A 39 -24.12 -11.49 6.41
C LEU A 39 -23.54 -11.48 7.82
N ARG A 40 -22.68 -12.45 8.15
CA ARG A 40 -21.98 -12.48 9.43
C ARG A 40 -21.02 -11.29 9.57
N VAL A 41 -20.31 -10.96 8.50
CA VAL A 41 -19.44 -9.75 8.48
C VAL A 41 -20.27 -8.49 8.74
N LEU A 42 -21.41 -8.35 8.08
CA LEU A 42 -22.30 -7.19 8.25
C LEU A 42 -22.85 -7.07 9.69
N GLN A 43 -23.21 -8.20 10.32
CA GLN A 43 -23.72 -8.24 11.70
C GLN A 43 -22.66 -7.84 12.75
N CYS A 44 -21.36 -8.00 12.43
CA CYS A 44 -20.26 -7.66 13.33
C CYS A 44 -19.76 -6.21 13.17
N LEU A 45 -20.34 -5.42 12.25
CA LEU A 45 -19.95 -4.01 12.05
C LEU A 45 -20.47 -3.14 13.19
N GLY A 46 -19.56 -2.42 13.85
CA GLY A 46 -19.86 -1.54 14.96
C GLY A 46 -20.55 -0.23 14.59
N PRO A 47 -20.90 0.57 15.60
CA PRO A 47 -21.59 1.87 15.42
C PRO A 47 -20.69 2.96 14.81
N GLU A 48 -19.36 2.77 14.79
CA GLU A 48 -18.40 3.67 14.16
C GLU A 48 -18.56 3.71 12.65
N VAL A 49 -19.18 2.69 12.05
CA VAL A 49 -19.42 2.59 10.60
C VAL A 49 -20.66 3.39 10.25
N TRP A 50 -20.48 4.40 9.41
CA TRP A 50 -21.55 5.25 8.92
C TRP A 50 -22.33 4.67 7.74
N ARG A 51 -21.63 4.07 6.75
CA ARG A 51 -22.21 3.39 5.57
C ARG A 51 -21.40 2.17 5.17
N VAL A 52 -22.07 1.24 4.49
CA VAL A 52 -21.47 0.00 4.00
C VAL A 52 -21.82 -0.18 2.52
N PHE A 53 -20.80 -0.33 1.68
CA PHE A 53 -20.94 -0.60 0.25
C PHE A 53 -20.54 -2.05 -0.02
N VAL A 54 -21.53 -2.91 -0.23
CA VAL A 54 -21.33 -4.29 -0.66
C VAL A 54 -21.26 -4.29 -2.18
N VAL A 55 -20.11 -4.65 -2.75
CA VAL A 55 -19.93 -4.67 -4.21
C VAL A 55 -19.93 -6.11 -4.69
N ASP A 56 -21.00 -6.51 -5.36
CA ASP A 56 -21.15 -7.83 -5.99
C ASP A 56 -20.47 -7.83 -7.36
N ASP A 57 -19.38 -8.57 -7.49
CA ASP A 57 -18.60 -8.68 -8.73
C ASP A 57 -19.19 -9.75 -9.67
N ALA A 58 -20.47 -9.62 -10.00
CA ALA A 58 -21.25 -10.56 -10.80
C ALA A 58 -21.15 -11.99 -10.25
N CYS A 59 -21.45 -12.15 -8.97
CA CYS A 59 -21.40 -13.43 -8.29
C CYS A 59 -22.45 -14.40 -8.85
N PRO A 60 -22.07 -15.61 -9.31
CA PRO A 60 -23.02 -16.59 -9.83
C PRO A 60 -24.01 -17.10 -8.80
N GLU A 61 -23.73 -16.93 -7.50
CA GLU A 61 -24.61 -17.31 -6.40
C GLU A 61 -25.59 -16.19 -6.03
N GLY A 62 -25.52 -15.03 -6.68
CA GLY A 62 -26.40 -13.89 -6.42
C GLY A 62 -26.22 -13.28 -5.04
N THR A 63 -24.96 -13.11 -4.61
CA THR A 63 -24.63 -12.56 -3.29
C THR A 63 -25.25 -11.18 -3.07
N GLY A 64 -25.23 -10.30 -4.08
CA GLY A 64 -25.81 -8.95 -3.97
C GLY A 64 -27.31 -8.98 -3.73
N ALA A 65 -28.07 -9.78 -4.51
CA ALA A 65 -29.49 -9.97 -4.33
C ALA A 65 -29.82 -10.58 -2.94
N TRP A 66 -28.99 -11.52 -2.49
CA TRP A 66 -29.11 -12.13 -1.17
C TRP A 66 -28.94 -11.11 -0.05
N VAL A 67 -27.92 -10.27 -0.12
CA VAL A 67 -27.68 -9.18 0.84
C VAL A 67 -28.85 -8.21 0.88
N ARG A 68 -29.40 -7.79 -0.27
CA ARG A 68 -30.56 -6.87 -0.31
C ARG A 68 -31.77 -7.43 0.42
N THR A 69 -32.00 -8.75 0.36
CA THR A 69 -33.18 -9.38 0.98
C THR A 69 -32.98 -9.73 2.45
N HIS A 70 -31.75 -9.92 2.91
CA HIS A 70 -31.48 -10.48 4.25
C HIS A 70 -30.69 -9.53 5.18
N ALA A 71 -30.05 -8.49 4.64
CA ALA A 71 -29.39 -7.48 5.45
C ALA A 71 -30.45 -6.44 5.92
N HIS A 72 -30.79 -6.49 7.20
CA HIS A 72 -31.75 -5.53 7.81
C HIS A 72 -31.05 -4.28 8.36
N ASP A 73 -29.88 -3.93 7.84
CA ASP A 73 -29.10 -2.76 8.24
C ASP A 73 -29.27 -1.64 7.20
N ALA A 74 -29.89 -0.55 7.60
CA ALA A 74 -30.14 0.62 6.74
C ALA A 74 -28.86 1.32 6.23
N ARG A 75 -27.70 0.98 6.81
CA ARG A 75 -26.39 1.49 6.36
C ARG A 75 -25.88 0.81 5.10
N VAL A 76 -26.45 -0.35 4.74
CA VAL A 76 -25.96 -1.22 3.66
C VAL A 76 -26.53 -0.79 2.32
N GLU A 77 -25.65 -0.52 1.36
CA GLU A 77 -25.93 -0.28 -0.04
C GLU A 77 -25.25 -1.34 -0.90
N VAL A 78 -25.97 -1.95 -1.83
CA VAL A 78 -25.44 -2.99 -2.72
C VAL A 78 -25.24 -2.43 -4.11
N VAL A 79 -24.00 -2.51 -4.61
CA VAL A 79 -23.59 -2.17 -5.97
C VAL A 79 -23.27 -3.47 -6.72
N GLU A 80 -23.81 -3.62 -7.93
CA GLU A 80 -23.60 -4.83 -8.73
C GLU A 80 -22.85 -4.52 -10.02
N HIS A 81 -21.87 -5.37 -10.34
CA HIS A 81 -21.18 -5.34 -11.62
C HIS A 81 -21.94 -6.20 -12.65
N PRO A 82 -21.98 -5.79 -13.93
CA PRO A 82 -22.63 -6.58 -14.99
C PRO A 82 -21.84 -7.84 -15.37
N SER A 83 -20.55 -7.88 -15.05
CA SER A 83 -19.64 -9.02 -15.28
C SER A 83 -18.53 -9.01 -14.26
N ASN A 84 -17.91 -10.18 -14.00
CA ASN A 84 -16.78 -10.29 -13.08
C ASN A 84 -15.56 -9.50 -13.59
N GLN A 85 -15.18 -8.47 -12.87
CA GLN A 85 -14.06 -7.58 -13.17
C GLN A 85 -12.85 -7.80 -12.25
N GLY A 86 -13.02 -8.56 -11.18
CA GLY A 86 -12.01 -8.88 -10.16
C GLY A 86 -12.11 -8.02 -8.91
N VAL A 87 -11.52 -8.54 -7.83
CA VAL A 87 -11.60 -7.94 -6.48
C VAL A 87 -11.17 -6.47 -6.47
N GLY A 88 -10.07 -6.13 -7.15
CA GLY A 88 -9.59 -4.75 -7.23
C GLY A 88 -10.60 -3.81 -7.89
N ALA A 89 -11.28 -4.25 -8.96
CA ALA A 89 -12.33 -3.46 -9.60
C ALA A 89 -13.52 -3.24 -8.67
N ALA A 90 -13.93 -4.26 -7.93
CA ALA A 90 -15.01 -4.15 -6.94
C ALA A 90 -14.65 -3.14 -5.83
N VAL A 91 -13.41 -3.17 -5.34
CA VAL A 91 -12.93 -2.20 -4.34
C VAL A 91 -12.92 -0.77 -4.91
N ILE A 92 -12.44 -0.58 -6.13
CA ILE A 92 -12.41 0.74 -6.79
C ILE A 92 -13.83 1.29 -6.95
N THR A 93 -14.79 0.45 -7.35
CA THR A 93 -16.21 0.84 -7.44
C THR A 93 -16.74 1.26 -6.08
N GLY A 94 -16.44 0.49 -5.02
CA GLY A 94 -16.81 0.81 -3.65
C GLY A 94 -16.18 2.11 -3.14
N TYR A 95 -14.90 2.35 -3.44
CA TYR A 95 -14.23 3.62 -3.11
C TYR A 95 -14.90 4.81 -3.80
N GLY A 96 -15.26 4.65 -5.08
CA GLY A 96 -16.02 5.68 -5.80
C GLY A 96 -17.40 5.95 -5.18
N ALA A 97 -18.13 4.92 -4.74
CA ALA A 97 -19.40 5.04 -4.05
C ALA A 97 -19.25 5.76 -2.70
N ALA A 98 -18.27 5.34 -1.90
CA ALA A 98 -17.97 5.94 -0.61
C ALA A 98 -17.58 7.44 -0.73
N LEU A 99 -16.77 7.78 -1.75
CA LEU A 99 -16.36 9.15 -2.02
C LEU A 99 -17.56 10.02 -2.42
N ARG A 100 -18.41 9.55 -3.33
CA ARG A 100 -19.66 10.26 -3.72
C ARG A 100 -20.62 10.45 -2.56
N ALA A 101 -20.65 9.48 -1.63
CA ALA A 101 -21.47 9.60 -0.42
C ALA A 101 -20.88 10.60 0.60
N GLY A 102 -19.63 11.03 0.44
CA GLY A 102 -18.95 11.98 1.34
C GLY A 102 -18.31 11.33 2.55
N ALA A 103 -17.78 10.11 2.41
CA ALA A 103 -16.97 9.47 3.43
C ALA A 103 -15.66 10.23 3.67
N ASP A 104 -15.20 10.25 4.93
CA ASP A 104 -13.89 10.80 5.32
C ASP A 104 -12.82 9.72 5.35
N ILE A 105 -13.19 8.50 5.78
CA ILE A 105 -12.32 7.32 5.82
C ILE A 105 -13.06 6.16 5.17
N VAL A 106 -12.37 5.40 4.34
CA VAL A 106 -12.92 4.20 3.71
C VAL A 106 -12.12 2.98 4.16
N VAL A 107 -12.81 2.01 4.73
CA VAL A 107 -12.24 0.73 5.19
C VAL A 107 -12.60 -0.35 4.18
N LYS A 108 -11.65 -1.17 3.78
CA LYS A 108 -11.88 -2.36 2.94
C LYS A 108 -11.76 -3.61 3.79
N ILE A 109 -12.81 -4.42 3.78
CA ILE A 109 -12.88 -5.74 4.42
C ILE A 109 -13.36 -6.76 3.39
N ASP A 110 -12.79 -7.96 3.37
CA ASP A 110 -13.28 -9.03 2.49
C ASP A 110 -14.56 -9.68 3.04
N GLY A 111 -15.46 -10.05 2.13
CA GLY A 111 -16.75 -10.64 2.50
C GLY A 111 -16.71 -12.11 2.94
N ASP A 112 -15.54 -12.75 2.97
CA ASP A 112 -15.33 -14.15 3.30
C ASP A 112 -15.28 -14.46 4.81
N GLY A 113 -15.32 -13.42 5.65
CA GLY A 113 -15.30 -13.56 7.11
C GLY A 113 -13.94 -13.88 7.71
N GLN A 114 -12.84 -13.81 6.95
CA GLN A 114 -11.47 -14.04 7.46
C GLN A 114 -10.90 -12.82 8.20
N MET A 115 -11.54 -11.67 8.07
CA MET A 115 -11.14 -10.41 8.71
C MET A 115 -12.14 -10.05 9.81
N ASP A 116 -11.65 -9.77 11.01
CA ASP A 116 -12.48 -9.41 12.16
C ASP A 116 -12.94 -7.96 12.06
N PRO A 117 -14.25 -7.67 11.86
CA PRO A 117 -14.75 -6.31 11.76
C PRO A 117 -14.56 -5.48 13.04
N THR A 118 -14.44 -6.13 14.21
CA THR A 118 -14.24 -5.44 15.50
C THR A 118 -12.91 -4.70 15.57
N LEU A 119 -11.99 -4.97 14.64
CA LEU A 119 -10.72 -4.25 14.53
C LEU A 119 -10.82 -2.91 13.79
N ILE A 120 -11.96 -2.58 13.14
CA ILE A 120 -12.14 -1.31 12.41
C ILE A 120 -11.67 -0.09 13.22
N PRO A 121 -12.00 0.08 14.51
CA PRO A 121 -11.52 1.23 15.28
C PRO A 121 -9.99 1.37 15.27
N ARG A 122 -9.24 0.25 15.31
CA ARG A 122 -7.77 0.25 15.27
C ARG A 122 -7.21 0.68 13.92
N PHE A 123 -7.94 0.42 12.84
CA PHE A 123 -7.56 0.83 11.49
C PHE A 123 -7.84 2.31 11.23
N ILE A 124 -8.95 2.83 11.74
CA ILE A 124 -9.36 4.22 11.51
C ILE A 124 -8.65 5.20 12.44
N GLU A 125 -8.31 4.80 13.67
CA GLU A 125 -7.73 5.68 14.68
C GLU A 125 -6.44 6.40 14.23
N PRO A 126 -5.42 5.74 13.64
CA PRO A 126 -4.22 6.42 13.18
C PRO A 126 -4.49 7.46 12.08
N ILE A 127 -5.50 7.21 11.23
CA ILE A 127 -5.92 8.13 10.17
C ILE A 127 -6.67 9.31 10.77
N ALA A 128 -7.62 9.06 11.66
CA ALA A 128 -8.41 10.07 12.35
C ALA A 128 -7.55 11.03 13.19
N GLN A 129 -6.46 10.51 13.77
CA GLN A 129 -5.48 11.29 14.53
C GLN A 129 -4.43 12.00 13.67
N GLY A 130 -4.51 11.90 12.34
CA GLY A 130 -3.53 12.51 11.44
C GLY A 130 -2.13 11.91 11.56
N ARG A 131 -2.00 10.63 11.94
CA ARG A 131 -0.72 9.90 12.01
C ARG A 131 -0.42 9.06 10.77
N ALA A 132 -1.44 8.73 10.00
CA ALA A 132 -1.34 7.96 8.76
C ALA A 132 -2.36 8.44 7.73
N ASP A 133 -2.08 8.18 6.46
CA ASP A 133 -3.01 8.32 5.34
C ASP A 133 -3.71 7.01 5.02
N TYR A 134 -3.03 5.92 5.31
CA TYR A 134 -3.44 4.56 5.01
C TYR A 134 -2.99 3.61 6.11
N THR A 135 -3.85 2.70 6.50
CA THR A 135 -3.52 1.62 7.42
C THR A 135 -3.76 0.28 6.78
N LYS A 136 -2.94 -0.69 7.15
CA LYS A 136 -2.95 -2.02 6.56
C LYS A 136 -2.76 -3.08 7.62
N GLY A 137 -3.52 -4.17 7.54
CA GLY A 137 -3.40 -5.30 8.44
C GLY A 137 -2.07 -6.04 8.26
N ASN A 138 -1.46 -6.43 9.37
CA ASN A 138 -0.26 -7.25 9.40
C ASN A 138 -0.50 -8.52 10.21
N ARG A 139 -0.65 -9.65 9.51
CA ARG A 139 -0.87 -10.98 10.11
C ARG A 139 0.41 -11.61 10.67
N PHE A 140 1.56 -11.06 10.33
CA PHE A 140 2.87 -11.59 10.71
C PHE A 140 3.53 -10.80 11.85
N PHE A 141 2.78 -9.96 12.53
CA PHE A 141 3.29 -9.11 13.60
C PHE A 141 3.86 -9.91 14.77
N THR A 142 3.31 -11.10 15.05
CA THR A 142 3.78 -11.99 16.12
C THR A 142 4.43 -13.25 15.55
N LEU A 143 5.48 -13.75 16.21
CA LEU A 143 6.11 -15.02 15.85
C LEU A 143 5.13 -16.22 15.95
N ARG A 144 4.06 -16.09 16.75
CA ARG A 144 3.03 -17.10 16.89
C ARG A 144 2.30 -17.35 15.58
N SER A 145 2.08 -16.30 14.79
CA SER A 145 1.42 -16.36 13.49
C SER A 145 2.23 -17.11 12.42
N LEU A 146 3.55 -17.26 12.63
CA LEU A 146 4.44 -18.02 11.74
C LEU A 146 4.47 -19.51 12.06
N LYS A 147 4.03 -19.92 13.27
CA LYS A 147 4.00 -21.32 13.68
C LYS A 147 2.92 -22.06 12.88
N GLY A 148 3.36 -23.07 12.12
CA GLY A 148 2.49 -23.88 11.27
C GLY A 148 2.53 -23.56 9.77
N MET A 149 3.23 -22.49 9.37
CA MET A 149 3.38 -22.17 7.95
C MET A 149 4.48 -23.04 7.28
N PRO A 150 4.22 -23.69 6.14
CA PRO A 150 5.24 -24.43 5.41
C PRO A 150 6.42 -23.53 5.03
N ARG A 151 7.66 -24.02 5.19
CA ARG A 151 8.90 -23.24 4.93
C ARG A 151 8.98 -22.63 3.53
N MET A 152 8.52 -23.37 2.51
CA MET A 152 8.48 -22.89 1.12
C MET A 152 7.51 -21.69 0.96
N ARG A 153 6.38 -21.71 1.66
CA ARG A 153 5.42 -20.59 1.67
C ARG A 153 6.00 -19.37 2.38
N LEU A 154 6.71 -19.59 3.49
CA LEU A 154 7.40 -18.51 4.21
C LEU A 154 8.46 -17.84 3.33
N LEU A 155 9.30 -18.63 2.66
CA LEU A 155 10.35 -18.11 1.76
C LEU A 155 9.75 -17.37 0.56
N GLY A 156 8.70 -17.91 -0.06
CA GLY A 156 7.98 -17.26 -1.15
C GLY A 156 7.35 -15.92 -0.74
N ASN A 157 6.72 -15.89 0.44
CA ASN A 157 6.16 -14.65 0.99
C ASN A 157 7.25 -13.63 1.31
N ALA A 158 8.38 -14.04 1.87
CA ALA A 158 9.50 -13.15 2.15
C ALA A 158 10.08 -12.54 0.87
N GLY A 159 10.30 -13.35 -0.17
CA GLY A 159 10.77 -12.88 -1.47
C GLY A 159 9.79 -11.91 -2.14
N LEU A 160 8.49 -12.24 -2.14
CA LEU A 160 7.46 -11.35 -2.68
C LEU A 160 7.35 -10.05 -1.87
N SER A 161 7.42 -10.13 -0.54
CA SER A 161 7.45 -8.95 0.33
C SER A 161 8.65 -8.06 0.04
N PHE A 162 9.83 -8.63 -0.18
CA PHE A 162 11.03 -7.86 -0.54
C PHE A 162 10.88 -7.15 -1.89
N LEU A 163 10.39 -7.84 -2.93
CA LEU A 163 10.09 -7.22 -4.22
C LEU A 163 9.07 -6.10 -4.11
N ALA A 164 8.03 -6.30 -3.28
CA ALA A 164 7.03 -5.27 -3.04
C ALA A 164 7.60 -4.06 -2.29
N LYS A 165 8.51 -4.25 -1.33
CA LYS A 165 9.24 -3.15 -0.67
C LYS A 165 10.04 -2.33 -1.67
N LEU A 166 10.77 -3.01 -2.56
CA LEU A 166 11.51 -2.35 -3.63
C LEU A 166 10.60 -1.57 -4.59
N SER A 167 9.45 -2.14 -4.98
CA SER A 167 8.55 -1.52 -5.95
C SER A 167 7.69 -0.40 -5.37
N THR A 168 7.37 -0.44 -4.07
CA THR A 168 6.49 0.52 -3.41
C THR A 168 7.24 1.59 -2.61
N GLY A 169 8.45 1.29 -2.11
CA GLY A 169 9.23 2.15 -1.22
C GLY A 169 8.82 2.09 0.25
N TYR A 170 7.91 1.19 0.62
CA TYR A 170 7.51 0.99 2.02
C TYR A 170 8.31 -0.14 2.65
N TRP A 171 9.49 0.17 3.14
CA TRP A 171 10.44 -0.80 3.69
C TRP A 171 10.02 -1.40 5.03
N SER A 172 9.23 -0.67 5.82
CA SER A 172 8.73 -1.12 7.12
C SER A 172 7.56 -2.10 7.03
N LEU A 173 6.82 -2.12 5.90
CA LEU A 173 5.67 -3.00 5.74
C LEU A 173 6.10 -4.44 5.48
N PHE A 174 5.40 -5.39 6.10
CA PHE A 174 5.71 -6.81 5.92
C PHE A 174 4.62 -7.56 5.14
N ASP A 175 3.36 -7.43 5.53
CA ASP A 175 2.23 -8.16 4.92
C ASP A 175 1.60 -7.37 3.76
N VAL A 176 2.33 -7.25 2.64
CA VAL A 176 1.93 -6.40 1.50
C VAL A 176 0.66 -6.87 0.78
N THR A 177 0.27 -8.13 0.95
CA THR A 177 -0.89 -8.74 0.29
C THR A 177 -2.14 -8.81 1.17
N ASN A 178 -2.08 -8.28 2.39
CA ASN A 178 -3.25 -8.26 3.26
C ASN A 178 -4.29 -7.28 2.73
N GLY A 179 -5.52 -7.74 2.58
CA GLY A 179 -6.63 -6.97 2.05
C GLY A 179 -7.36 -6.12 3.08
N TYR A 180 -7.13 -6.27 4.39
CA TYR A 180 -7.76 -5.43 5.40
C TYR A 180 -7.03 -4.08 5.46
N THR A 181 -7.68 -3.03 5.03
CA THR A 181 -7.05 -1.72 4.87
C THR A 181 -8.04 -0.59 5.17
N ALA A 182 -7.51 0.57 5.57
CA ALA A 182 -8.29 1.80 5.61
C ALA A 182 -7.50 2.94 4.96
N ILE A 183 -8.21 3.86 4.31
CA ILE A 183 -7.64 5.00 3.58
C ILE A 183 -8.40 6.28 3.91
N HIS A 184 -7.69 7.39 4.06
CA HIS A 184 -8.33 8.70 4.10
C HIS A 184 -8.88 9.07 2.72
N ALA A 185 -10.17 9.38 2.61
CA ALA A 185 -10.87 9.57 1.34
C ALA A 185 -10.27 10.69 0.45
N ARG A 186 -9.62 11.70 1.06
CA ARG A 186 -8.96 12.79 0.31
C ARG A 186 -7.85 12.32 -0.63
N LEU A 187 -7.26 11.13 -0.41
CA LEU A 187 -6.22 10.60 -1.29
C LEU A 187 -6.81 10.00 -2.58
N LEU A 188 -8.03 9.46 -2.52
CA LEU A 188 -8.62 8.70 -3.61
C LEU A 188 -8.62 9.44 -4.97
N PRO A 189 -8.94 10.76 -5.05
CA PRO A 189 -8.90 11.48 -6.32
C PRO A 189 -7.50 11.59 -6.94
N TYR A 190 -6.44 11.48 -6.14
CA TYR A 190 -5.04 11.62 -6.58
C TYR A 190 -4.38 10.28 -6.93
N MET A 191 -5.08 9.16 -6.72
CA MET A 191 -4.50 7.82 -6.87
C MET A 191 -4.61 7.21 -8.26
N GLU A 192 -5.17 7.93 -9.25
CA GLU A 192 -5.38 7.38 -10.61
C GLU A 192 -5.97 5.94 -10.58
N LEU A 193 -7.09 5.76 -9.87
CA LEU A 193 -7.67 4.45 -9.58
C LEU A 193 -8.02 3.64 -10.84
N ASP A 194 -8.23 4.30 -11.98
CA ASP A 194 -8.43 3.71 -13.30
C ASP A 194 -7.25 2.85 -13.78
N LYS A 195 -6.04 3.18 -13.34
CA LYS A 195 -4.79 2.48 -13.68
C LYS A 195 -4.40 1.39 -12.68
N VAL A 196 -5.13 1.25 -11.56
CA VAL A 196 -4.87 0.23 -10.53
C VAL A 196 -5.24 -1.15 -11.05
N SER A 197 -4.45 -2.15 -10.67
CA SER A 197 -4.71 -3.55 -11.01
C SER A 197 -6.07 -4.02 -10.50
N ARG A 198 -6.89 -4.58 -11.39
CA ARG A 198 -8.28 -4.99 -11.07
C ARG A 198 -8.40 -6.34 -10.37
N ARG A 199 -7.31 -7.14 -10.31
CA ARG A 199 -7.28 -8.48 -9.72
C ARG A 199 -6.34 -8.54 -8.52
N TYR A 200 -5.78 -9.70 -8.20
CA TYR A 200 -4.98 -9.99 -6.99
C TYR A 200 -3.74 -9.11 -6.75
N PHE A 201 -3.24 -8.38 -7.74
CA PHE A 201 -2.14 -7.44 -7.57
C PHE A 201 -2.59 -6.08 -7.02
N PHE A 202 -3.89 -5.91 -6.76
CA PHE A 202 -4.53 -4.67 -6.33
C PHE A 202 -3.83 -4.05 -5.10
N GLU A 203 -3.61 -4.82 -4.04
CA GLU A 203 -3.06 -4.33 -2.77
C GLU A 203 -1.64 -3.78 -2.96
N THR A 204 -0.80 -4.47 -3.72
CA THR A 204 0.56 -4.01 -4.01
C THR A 204 0.56 -2.76 -4.89
N ASP A 205 -0.33 -2.69 -5.86
CA ASP A 205 -0.45 -1.55 -6.77
C ASP A 205 -1.00 -0.31 -6.05
N MET A 206 -1.92 -0.49 -5.10
CA MET A 206 -2.36 0.58 -4.18
C MET A 206 -1.18 1.15 -3.39
N LEU A 207 -0.33 0.29 -2.80
CA LEU A 207 0.87 0.73 -2.08
C LEU A 207 1.84 1.47 -3.01
N PHE A 208 2.04 0.99 -4.24
CA PHE A 208 2.87 1.69 -5.23
C PHE A 208 2.38 3.13 -5.46
N ARG A 209 1.06 3.32 -5.64
CA ARG A 209 0.48 4.65 -5.85
C ARG A 209 0.53 5.53 -4.60
N LEU A 210 0.28 4.95 -3.43
CA LEU A 210 0.49 5.65 -2.16
C LEU A 210 1.94 6.11 -2.01
N GLY A 211 2.91 5.28 -2.42
CA GLY A 211 4.34 5.62 -2.44
C GLY A 211 4.65 6.79 -3.39
N THR A 212 4.01 6.87 -4.55
CA THR A 212 4.18 8.01 -5.48
C THR A 212 3.60 9.31 -4.92
N LEU A 213 2.54 9.22 -4.13
CA LEU A 213 1.97 10.36 -3.39
C LEU A 213 2.75 10.73 -2.11
N ARG A 214 3.73 9.90 -1.71
CA ARG A 214 4.42 9.98 -0.41
C ARG A 214 3.47 9.91 0.79
N ALA A 215 2.42 9.12 0.68
CA ALA A 215 1.46 8.92 1.75
C ALA A 215 2.06 8.12 2.92
N ALA A 216 1.72 8.48 4.15
CA ALA A 216 2.15 7.74 5.34
C ALA A 216 1.29 6.47 5.50
N VAL A 217 1.95 5.30 5.56
CA VAL A 217 1.30 3.99 5.72
C VAL A 217 1.74 3.35 7.02
N LEU A 218 0.78 2.84 7.81
CA LEU A 218 1.04 2.12 9.05
C LEU A 218 0.48 0.70 9.01
N ASP A 219 1.26 -0.25 9.56
CA ASP A 219 0.79 -1.61 9.82
C ASP A 219 -0.05 -1.66 11.10
N VAL A 220 -1.20 -2.33 11.04
CA VAL A 220 -2.05 -2.63 12.19
C VAL A 220 -1.92 -4.12 12.52
N PRO A 221 -1.44 -4.47 13.71
CA PRO A 221 -1.37 -5.86 14.13
C PRO A 221 -2.74 -6.52 14.14
N MET A 222 -2.85 -7.69 13.49
CA MET A 222 -4.05 -8.51 13.49
C MET A 222 -3.71 -9.99 13.57
N GLU A 223 -4.62 -10.79 14.09
CA GLU A 223 -4.51 -12.23 14.02
C GLU A 223 -5.09 -12.74 12.71
N ALA A 224 -4.47 -13.77 12.15
CA ALA A 224 -5.00 -14.44 10.97
C ALA A 224 -6.09 -15.43 11.43
N VAL A 225 -7.31 -15.24 11.01
CA VAL A 225 -8.37 -16.24 11.14
C VAL A 225 -8.27 -17.19 9.96
N TYR A 226 -7.65 -18.36 10.17
CA TYR A 226 -7.62 -19.42 9.17
C TYR A 226 -8.92 -20.19 9.28
N ALA A 227 -9.92 -19.83 8.48
CA ALA A 227 -11.07 -20.70 8.24
C ALA A 227 -10.65 -21.85 7.30
N ASP A 228 -11.34 -22.98 7.34
CA ASP A 228 -11.05 -24.20 6.55
C ASP A 228 -11.18 -24.01 5.02
N GLU A 229 -11.29 -22.80 4.52
CA GLU A 229 -11.42 -22.51 3.11
C GLU A 229 -10.07 -22.69 2.37
N ARG A 230 -10.11 -23.57 1.38
CA ARG A 230 -8.99 -23.76 0.45
C ARG A 230 -8.80 -22.49 -0.37
N SER A 231 -7.69 -21.77 -0.14
CA SER A 231 -7.29 -20.66 -0.98
C SER A 231 -7.29 -21.09 -2.47
N ASN A 232 -8.14 -20.47 -3.27
CA ASN A 232 -8.22 -20.71 -4.72
C ASN A 232 -7.00 -20.17 -5.47
N LEU A 233 -6.05 -19.55 -4.77
CA LEU A 233 -4.89 -18.91 -5.34
C LEU A 233 -3.80 -19.96 -5.64
N ARG A 234 -3.61 -20.30 -6.91
CA ARG A 234 -2.48 -21.13 -7.35
C ARG A 234 -1.22 -20.26 -7.39
N ILE A 235 -0.53 -20.17 -6.25
CA ILE A 235 0.64 -19.29 -6.01
C ILE A 235 1.66 -19.37 -7.15
N TRP A 236 2.01 -20.57 -7.61
CA TRP A 236 2.99 -20.77 -8.68
C TRP A 236 2.60 -20.18 -10.04
N ARG A 237 1.30 -20.00 -10.32
CA ARG A 237 0.83 -19.35 -11.55
C ARG A 237 0.82 -17.83 -11.47
N VAL A 238 0.62 -17.30 -10.28
CA VAL A 238 0.49 -15.85 -10.03
C VAL A 238 1.85 -15.20 -9.76
N LEU A 239 2.81 -15.98 -9.22
CA LEU A 239 4.12 -15.48 -8.83
C LEU A 239 4.91 -14.79 -9.98
N PRO A 240 5.00 -15.33 -11.21
CA PRO A 240 5.70 -14.65 -12.31
C PRO A 240 5.04 -13.32 -12.71
N GLU A 241 3.70 -13.28 -12.74
CA GLU A 241 2.94 -12.05 -13.01
C GLU A 241 3.21 -10.99 -11.94
N PHE A 242 3.20 -11.38 -10.66
CA PHE A 242 3.48 -10.49 -9.55
C PHE A 242 4.92 -9.97 -9.60
N ALA A 243 5.89 -10.84 -9.86
CA ALA A 243 7.29 -10.46 -9.99
C ALA A 243 7.47 -9.44 -11.12
N TRP A 244 6.90 -9.71 -12.30
CA TRP A 244 6.96 -8.79 -13.44
C TRP A 244 6.32 -7.44 -13.15
N LYS A 245 5.12 -7.42 -12.57
CA LYS A 245 4.43 -6.17 -12.20
C LYS A 245 5.23 -5.38 -11.17
N ASN A 246 5.85 -6.04 -10.18
CA ASN A 246 6.73 -5.38 -9.23
C ASN A 246 7.97 -4.78 -9.91
N VAL A 247 8.60 -5.48 -10.87
CA VAL A 247 9.74 -4.93 -11.64
C VAL A 247 9.33 -3.71 -12.44
N VAL A 248 8.17 -3.75 -13.10
CA VAL A 248 7.64 -2.59 -13.83
C VAL A 248 7.36 -1.42 -12.90
N ASN A 249 6.73 -1.65 -11.75
CA ASN A 249 6.45 -0.63 -10.76
C ASN A 249 7.75 -0.07 -10.13
N LEU A 250 8.76 -0.93 -9.90
CA LEU A 250 10.09 -0.50 -9.45
C LEU A 250 10.72 0.47 -10.45
N GLY A 251 10.73 0.11 -11.75
CA GLY A 251 11.26 0.99 -12.80
C GLY A 251 10.54 2.34 -12.84
N LYS A 252 9.18 2.32 -12.82
CA LYS A 252 8.37 3.55 -12.78
C LYS A 252 8.69 4.39 -11.53
N ARG A 253 8.79 3.76 -10.35
CA ARG A 253 9.10 4.44 -9.09
C ARG A 253 10.47 5.10 -9.12
N ILE A 254 11.49 4.36 -9.58
CA ILE A 254 12.85 4.87 -9.68
C ILE A 254 12.89 6.09 -10.62
N VAL A 255 12.36 5.96 -11.84
CA VAL A 255 12.33 7.07 -12.79
C VAL A 255 11.58 8.26 -12.24
N TYR A 256 10.39 8.05 -11.68
CA TYR A 256 9.58 9.13 -11.17
C TYR A 256 10.20 9.82 -9.95
N ASN A 257 10.61 9.05 -8.92
CA ASN A 257 11.06 9.64 -7.65
C ASN A 257 12.46 10.22 -7.73
N TYR A 258 13.38 9.62 -8.52
CA TYR A 258 14.80 9.96 -8.52
C TYR A 258 15.28 10.73 -9.75
N PHE A 259 14.46 10.82 -10.82
CA PHE A 259 14.86 11.55 -12.03
C PHE A 259 13.86 12.63 -12.46
N LEU A 260 12.56 12.43 -12.21
CA LEU A 260 11.54 13.41 -12.61
C LEU A 260 11.13 14.33 -11.45
N ARG A 261 10.96 13.78 -10.25
CA ARG A 261 10.48 14.54 -9.09
C ARG A 261 11.62 15.22 -8.34
N ASP A 262 12.73 14.51 -8.14
CA ASP A 262 13.87 14.98 -7.35
C ASP A 262 15.16 14.38 -7.91
N LEU A 263 16.00 15.23 -8.49
CA LEU A 263 17.33 14.85 -8.93
C LEU A 263 18.32 15.11 -7.80
N SER A 264 18.64 14.09 -7.03
CA SER A 264 19.47 14.17 -5.82
C SER A 264 20.79 13.41 -5.96
N VAL A 265 21.61 13.46 -4.92
CA VAL A 265 22.85 12.66 -4.83
C VAL A 265 22.54 11.17 -5.00
N ALA A 266 21.40 10.68 -4.48
CA ALA A 266 20.98 9.30 -4.65
C ALA A 266 20.76 8.91 -6.13
N SER A 267 20.32 9.84 -6.98
CA SER A 267 20.18 9.61 -8.44
C SER A 267 21.55 9.39 -9.09
N ILE A 268 22.56 10.15 -8.65
CA ILE A 268 23.93 10.00 -9.12
C ILE A 268 24.53 8.67 -8.61
N GLU A 269 24.30 8.33 -7.34
CA GLU A 269 24.75 7.08 -6.73
C GLU A 269 24.17 5.88 -7.47
N LEU A 270 22.88 5.90 -7.80
CA LEU A 270 22.24 4.83 -8.55
C LEU A 270 22.85 4.66 -9.94
N LEU A 271 22.97 5.78 -10.70
CA LEU A 271 23.45 5.74 -12.08
C LEU A 271 24.93 5.38 -12.14
N ALA A 272 25.79 6.16 -11.45
CA ALA A 272 27.22 5.95 -11.47
C ALA A 272 27.60 4.60 -10.82
N GLY A 273 26.94 4.24 -9.70
CA GLY A 273 27.13 2.96 -9.04
C GLY A 273 26.80 1.77 -9.95
N SER A 274 25.69 1.85 -10.68
CA SER A 274 25.31 0.80 -11.64
C SER A 274 26.31 0.67 -12.79
N VAL A 275 26.77 1.79 -13.35
CA VAL A 275 27.76 1.80 -14.45
C VAL A 275 29.11 1.23 -13.97
N LEU A 276 29.60 1.71 -12.82
CA LEU A 276 30.87 1.25 -12.26
C LEU A 276 30.84 -0.24 -11.90
N LEU A 277 29.76 -0.70 -11.25
CA LEU A 277 29.60 -2.10 -10.90
C LEU A 277 29.53 -2.98 -12.15
N MET A 278 28.74 -2.61 -13.13
CA MET A 278 28.62 -3.36 -14.40
C MET A 278 29.96 -3.40 -15.13
N PHE A 279 30.67 -2.26 -15.26
CA PHE A 279 31.98 -2.20 -15.86
C PHE A 279 32.97 -3.13 -15.13
N GLY A 280 33.09 -2.99 -13.80
CA GLY A 280 34.05 -3.76 -13.01
C GLY A 280 33.81 -5.26 -13.07
N VAL A 281 32.52 -5.70 -12.99
CA VAL A 281 32.17 -7.11 -13.07
C VAL A 281 32.40 -7.68 -14.48
N VAL A 282 31.93 -6.97 -15.54
CA VAL A 282 32.10 -7.44 -16.93
C VAL A 282 33.56 -7.49 -17.32
N PHE A 283 34.31 -6.42 -17.01
CA PHE A 283 35.75 -6.36 -17.29
C PHE A 283 36.51 -7.41 -16.48
N GLY A 284 36.20 -7.59 -15.21
CA GLY A 284 36.82 -8.60 -14.35
C GLY A 284 36.57 -10.03 -14.83
N LEU A 285 35.31 -10.37 -15.17
CA LEU A 285 35.00 -11.70 -15.72
C LEU A 285 35.65 -11.96 -17.06
N SER A 286 35.72 -10.95 -17.96
CA SER A 286 36.37 -11.10 -19.26
C SER A 286 37.87 -11.31 -19.14
N THR A 287 38.56 -10.54 -18.29
CA THR A 287 40.01 -10.69 -18.07
C THR A 287 40.33 -11.99 -17.34
N TRP A 288 39.51 -12.42 -16.40
CA TRP A 288 39.68 -13.70 -15.72
C TRP A 288 39.52 -14.90 -16.68
N SER A 289 38.48 -14.87 -17.51
CA SER A 289 38.28 -15.93 -18.53
C SER A 289 39.44 -16.00 -19.55
N ALA A 290 39.99 -14.84 -19.94
CA ALA A 290 41.15 -14.78 -20.83
C ALA A 290 42.43 -15.36 -20.17
N ALA A 291 42.66 -15.05 -18.89
CA ALA A 291 43.78 -15.61 -18.13
C ALA A 291 43.69 -17.13 -17.98
N LEU A 292 42.47 -17.67 -17.74
CA LEU A 292 42.23 -19.11 -17.71
C LEU A 292 42.50 -19.78 -19.07
N ALA A 293 42.12 -19.14 -20.19
CA ALA A 293 42.30 -19.68 -21.53
C ALA A 293 43.75 -19.67 -22.00
N THR A 294 44.54 -18.64 -21.60
CA THR A 294 45.93 -18.44 -22.02
C THR A 294 46.96 -19.03 -21.06
N GLY A 295 46.56 -19.36 -19.82
CA GLY A 295 47.46 -19.73 -18.73
C GLY A 295 48.39 -18.60 -18.23
N VAL A 296 48.17 -17.36 -18.69
CA VAL A 296 49.00 -16.20 -18.33
C VAL A 296 48.34 -15.46 -17.13
N PRO A 297 49.09 -15.23 -16.05
CA PRO A 297 48.56 -14.52 -14.88
C PRO A 297 48.16 -13.07 -15.23
N THR A 298 47.02 -12.64 -14.72
CA THR A 298 46.53 -11.28 -14.93
C THR A 298 47.42 -10.27 -14.17
N PRO A 299 47.89 -9.18 -14.81
CA PRO A 299 48.69 -8.14 -14.17
C PRO A 299 47.90 -7.46 -13.02
N LEU A 300 48.62 -7.04 -11.96
CA LEU A 300 48.00 -6.42 -10.78
C LEU A 300 47.17 -5.17 -11.15
N GLY A 301 47.67 -4.34 -12.06
CA GLY A 301 46.92 -3.15 -12.54
C GLY A 301 45.57 -3.50 -13.17
N THR A 302 45.49 -4.61 -13.90
CA THR A 302 44.24 -5.09 -14.52
C THR A 302 43.26 -5.61 -13.45
N ILE A 303 43.79 -6.30 -12.43
CA ILE A 303 42.99 -6.75 -11.28
C ILE A 303 42.41 -5.54 -10.54
N MET A 304 43.23 -4.53 -10.28
CA MET A 304 42.77 -3.29 -9.61
C MET A 304 41.75 -2.52 -10.44
N LEU A 305 41.92 -2.47 -11.78
CA LEU A 305 40.97 -1.84 -12.68
C LEU A 305 39.59 -2.54 -12.72
N ALA A 306 39.53 -3.84 -12.41
CA ALA A 306 38.27 -4.56 -12.22
C ALA A 306 37.70 -4.36 -10.80
N ALA A 307 38.55 -4.51 -9.78
CA ALA A 307 38.14 -4.56 -8.37
C ALA A 307 37.66 -3.17 -7.87
N MET A 308 38.39 -2.10 -8.17
CA MET A 308 38.08 -0.77 -7.66
C MET A 308 36.71 -0.27 -8.15
N PRO A 309 36.36 -0.30 -9.46
CA PRO A 309 35.04 0.07 -9.91
C PRO A 309 33.92 -0.83 -9.34
N THR A 310 34.21 -2.13 -9.16
CA THR A 310 33.24 -3.05 -8.54
C THR A 310 32.94 -2.64 -7.10
N LEU A 311 33.97 -2.38 -6.28
CA LEU A 311 33.79 -2.01 -4.88
C LEU A 311 33.13 -0.63 -4.73
N VAL A 312 33.61 0.37 -5.49
CA VAL A 312 33.03 1.72 -5.47
C VAL A 312 31.57 1.70 -5.96
N GLY A 313 31.30 0.98 -7.06
CA GLY A 313 29.96 0.83 -7.59
C GLY A 313 29.01 0.16 -6.61
N LEU A 314 29.47 -0.91 -5.94
CA LEU A 314 28.69 -1.56 -4.89
C LEU A 314 28.42 -0.62 -3.72
N GLN A 315 29.45 0.12 -3.27
CA GLN A 315 29.32 1.10 -2.18
C GLN A 315 28.26 2.17 -2.50
N MET A 316 28.28 2.72 -3.74
CA MET A 316 27.29 3.69 -4.18
C MET A 316 25.87 3.12 -4.24
N LEU A 317 25.70 1.88 -4.71
CA LEU A 317 24.38 1.23 -4.72
C LEU A 317 23.87 0.95 -3.30
N LEU A 318 24.75 0.57 -2.36
CA LEU A 318 24.36 0.40 -0.96
C LEU A 318 23.97 1.74 -0.33
N ALA A 319 24.67 2.84 -0.66
CA ALA A 319 24.32 4.18 -0.20
C ALA A 319 22.95 4.60 -0.74
N PHE A 320 22.68 4.36 -2.04
CA PHE A 320 21.37 4.58 -2.65
C PHE A 320 20.25 3.80 -1.94
N ILE A 321 20.44 2.51 -1.66
CA ILE A 321 19.44 1.70 -0.94
C ILE A 321 19.23 2.25 0.47
N GLY A 322 20.30 2.62 1.18
CA GLY A 322 20.20 3.25 2.50
C GLY A 322 19.39 4.54 2.47
N HIS A 323 19.60 5.38 1.46
CA HIS A 323 18.82 6.59 1.22
C HIS A 323 17.34 6.27 0.94
N ASP A 324 17.04 5.31 0.07
CA ASP A 324 15.67 4.89 -0.25
C ASP A 324 14.90 4.39 0.97
N VAL A 325 15.56 3.60 1.83
CA VAL A 325 14.98 3.14 3.10
C VAL A 325 14.67 4.31 4.04
N ALA A 326 15.58 5.29 4.14
CA ALA A 326 15.40 6.45 5.00
C ALA A 326 14.31 7.41 4.52
N GLN A 327 14.06 7.46 3.21
CA GLN A 327 13.05 8.32 2.57
C GLN A 327 11.62 7.78 2.63
N GLN A 328 11.37 6.65 3.30
CA GLN A 328 10.01 6.16 3.50
C GLN A 328 9.12 7.24 4.12
N PRO A 329 7.93 7.52 3.54
CA PRO A 329 7.02 8.55 4.05
C PRO A 329 6.55 8.24 5.48
N LYS A 330 6.69 9.23 6.37
CA LYS A 330 6.29 9.11 7.79
C LYS A 330 5.25 10.14 8.19
N SER A 331 5.11 11.21 7.42
CA SER A 331 4.15 12.28 7.69
C SER A 331 2.95 12.16 6.75
N PRO A 332 1.72 12.19 7.26
CA PRO A 332 0.52 12.11 6.41
C PRO A 332 0.39 13.32 5.50
N VAL A 333 -0.13 13.09 4.30
CA VAL A 333 -0.35 14.13 3.30
C VAL A 333 -1.81 14.58 3.22
N HIS A 334 -2.77 13.79 3.72
CA HIS A 334 -4.19 14.14 3.66
C HIS A 334 -4.55 15.49 4.31
N PRO A 335 -3.87 15.99 5.37
CA PRO A 335 -4.18 17.31 5.92
C PRO A 335 -3.83 18.45 4.96
N LEU A 336 -2.89 18.22 4.04
CA LEU A 336 -2.44 19.19 3.05
C LEU A 336 -3.30 19.17 1.78
N LEU A 337 -4.13 18.13 1.61
CA LEU A 337 -4.97 18.00 0.44
C LEU A 337 -6.30 18.76 0.62
N PRO A 338 -6.87 19.35 -0.44
CA PRO A 338 -8.20 19.94 -0.41
C PRO A 338 -9.24 18.94 0.12
N ALA A 339 -10.33 19.44 0.69
CA ALA A 339 -11.45 18.59 1.04
C ALA A 339 -11.92 17.84 -0.22
N ALA A 340 -12.29 16.57 -0.07
CA ALA A 340 -12.87 15.82 -1.18
C ALA A 340 -14.11 16.58 -1.68
N PRO A 341 -14.32 16.66 -3.03
CA PRO A 341 -15.49 17.34 -3.58
C PRO A 341 -16.76 16.76 -2.97
N GLY A 342 -17.62 17.64 -2.47
CA GLY A 342 -18.89 17.24 -1.89
C GLY A 342 -19.82 16.60 -2.94
N PRO A 343 -20.94 15.97 -2.53
CA PRO A 343 -21.86 15.25 -3.43
C PRO A 343 -22.47 16.09 -4.55
N THR A 344 -22.28 17.41 -4.58
CA THR A 344 -22.92 18.35 -5.52
C THR A 344 -22.00 18.90 -6.61
N ASP A 345 -20.71 18.64 -6.63
CA ASP A 345 -19.75 19.27 -7.56
C ASP A 345 -19.46 18.47 -8.85
N SER A 346 -20.13 17.37 -9.10
CA SER A 346 -20.09 16.71 -10.41
C SER A 346 -21.05 17.44 -11.37
N LYS A 347 -20.57 18.51 -12.03
CA LYS A 347 -21.23 18.98 -13.26
C LYS A 347 -21.05 17.91 -14.34
N PRO A 348 -22.10 17.70 -15.17
CA PRO A 348 -22.16 16.68 -16.21
C PRO A 348 -21.09 16.88 -17.29
#